data_41840853356f34e46ac206f2004a311f
#
_entry.id   41840853356f34e46ac206f2004a311f
#
_cell.length_a   1.000
_cell.length_b   1.000
_cell.length_c   1.000
_cell.angle_alpha   90.00
_cell.angle_beta   90.00
_cell.angle_gamma   90.00
#
_symmetry.space_group_name_H-M   'P 1'
#
loop_
_entity.id
_entity.type
_entity.pdbx_description
1 polymer ?
#
loop_
_entity_poly.entity_id
_entity_poly.type
_entity_poly.pdbx_seq_one_letter_code
_entity_poly.pdbx_strand_id
1 'polypeptide(L)'
;MRNFSFFSSMSSATLWLILSFLVPGGLLAQCVVEGKVALPQTRSTPVMNKRYEIVTKGGVMSTNPPLAVVYLEGLFAKPVTPPVKQVIQKDFMFSPTLLPVQTGTKVEFPNLDDTYHNVFSFSPAKRFDLGRYRSDETPIPSQLLDKAGLITLRCDIHEHMRGIILVLDTPHFVVSEADGGFKLKNLPAGSYKLKAWISSRTTLEKNVILSSGSVLRVNFP
;
A
#
# COMPACT_ATOMS: atom_id res chain seq x y z
N MET A 1 65.53 -3.09 -66.88
CA MET A 1 66.13 -2.20 -65.87
C MET A 1 65.11 -1.88 -64.82
N ARG A 2 65.46 -2.12 -63.54
CA ARG A 2 64.76 -1.80 -62.32
C ARG A 2 63.49 -2.62 -61.97
N ASN A 3 63.74 -3.67 -61.23
CA ASN A 3 62.77 -4.40 -60.35
C ASN A 3 62.27 -3.53 -59.20
N PHE A 4 60.95 -3.54 -58.96
CA PHE A 4 60.42 -3.09 -57.70
C PHE A 4 59.62 -4.24 -57.08
N SER A 5 60.19 -4.77 -55.97
CA SER A 5 59.53 -5.72 -55.09
C SER A 5 58.50 -5.02 -54.23
N PHE A 6 57.26 -5.50 -54.20
CA PHE A 6 56.28 -5.12 -53.22
C PHE A 6 56.27 -6.14 -52.08
N PHE A 7 56.69 -5.67 -50.92
CA PHE A 7 56.50 -6.38 -49.65
C PHE A 7 55.07 -6.25 -49.19
N SER A 8 54.38 -7.39 -49.11
CA SER A 8 53.05 -7.48 -48.53
C SER A 8 53.22 -7.60 -47.01
N SER A 9 52.72 -6.61 -46.29
CA SER A 9 52.63 -6.54 -44.82
C SER A 9 51.37 -7.28 -44.38
N MET A 10 51.51 -8.47 -43.77
CA MET A 10 50.42 -9.19 -43.11
C MET A 10 50.14 -8.50 -41.75
N SER A 11 49.01 -7.80 -41.66
CA SER A 11 48.50 -7.28 -40.43
C SER A 11 47.80 -8.37 -39.63
N SER A 12 48.38 -8.75 -38.49
CA SER A 12 47.83 -9.71 -37.54
C SER A 12 46.68 -9.03 -36.75
N ALA A 13 45.43 -9.31 -37.11
CA ALA A 13 44.27 -8.91 -36.37
C ALA A 13 44.08 -9.81 -35.14
N THR A 14 44.47 -9.33 -33.98
CA THR A 14 44.20 -9.99 -32.68
C THR A 14 42.74 -9.90 -32.35
N LEU A 15 42.03 -11.01 -32.52
CA LEU A 15 40.62 -11.15 -32.15
C LEU A 15 40.49 -11.25 -30.62
N TRP A 16 40.08 -10.15 -29.97
CA TRP A 16 39.72 -10.18 -28.57
C TRP A 16 38.37 -10.86 -28.38
N LEU A 17 38.40 -12.10 -27.91
CA LEU A 17 37.20 -12.78 -27.46
C LEU A 17 36.73 -12.15 -26.15
N ILE A 18 35.71 -11.29 -26.21
CA ILE A 18 35.00 -10.79 -25.04
C ILE A 18 34.16 -11.96 -24.52
N LEU A 19 34.69 -12.67 -23.54
CA LEU A 19 33.94 -13.67 -22.79
C LEU A 19 32.94 -12.92 -21.88
N SER A 20 31.74 -12.71 -22.38
CA SER A 20 30.63 -12.20 -21.58
C SER A 20 30.26 -13.23 -20.53
N PHE A 21 30.76 -13.07 -19.32
CA PHE A 21 30.27 -13.83 -18.18
C PHE A 21 28.80 -13.43 -17.97
N LEU A 22 27.88 -14.23 -18.50
CA LEU A 22 26.51 -14.25 -18.07
C LEU A 22 26.54 -14.69 -16.60
N VAL A 23 26.54 -13.75 -15.68
CA VAL A 23 26.23 -14.04 -14.28
C VAL A 23 24.77 -14.49 -14.28
N PRO A 24 24.48 -15.78 -13.97
CA PRO A 24 23.11 -16.19 -13.84
C PRO A 24 22.51 -15.31 -12.74
N GLY A 25 21.56 -14.44 -13.08
CA GLY A 25 20.76 -13.72 -12.13
C GLY A 25 20.02 -14.75 -11.28
N GLY A 26 20.68 -15.23 -10.22
CA GLY A 26 20.05 -16.12 -9.26
C GLY A 26 18.77 -15.46 -8.79
N LEU A 27 17.62 -16.11 -9.00
CA LEU A 27 16.36 -15.72 -8.37
C LEU A 27 16.65 -15.68 -6.87
N LEU A 28 16.89 -14.47 -6.33
CA LEU A 28 17.07 -14.33 -4.90
C LEU A 28 15.77 -14.81 -4.27
N ALA A 29 15.84 -15.92 -3.54
CA ALA A 29 14.68 -16.48 -2.89
C ALA A 29 14.10 -15.42 -1.95
N GLN A 30 12.85 -15.06 -2.17
CA GLN A 30 12.16 -13.99 -1.47
C GLN A 30 11.87 -14.41 -0.04
N CYS A 31 11.99 -13.46 0.88
CA CYS A 31 11.73 -13.70 2.29
C CYS A 31 10.25 -13.51 2.60
N VAL A 32 9.80 -14.13 3.70
CA VAL A 32 8.45 -14.01 4.24
C VAL A 32 8.56 -13.62 5.71
N VAL A 33 7.71 -12.68 6.14
CA VAL A 33 7.49 -12.40 7.56
C VAL A 33 6.03 -12.68 7.88
N GLU A 34 5.79 -13.51 8.89
CA GLU A 34 4.45 -13.85 9.35
C GLU A 34 4.36 -13.73 10.86
N GLY A 35 3.16 -13.55 11.38
CA GLY A 35 2.95 -13.44 12.83
C GLY A 35 1.61 -12.85 13.18
N LYS A 36 1.54 -12.26 14.35
CA LYS A 36 0.31 -11.68 14.89
C LYS A 36 0.58 -10.33 15.54
N VAL A 37 -0.35 -9.40 15.34
CA VAL A 37 -0.44 -8.12 16.04
C VAL A 37 -1.56 -8.22 17.07
N ALA A 38 -1.29 -7.89 18.33
CA ALA A 38 -2.35 -7.77 19.32
C ALA A 38 -3.19 -6.52 18.99
N LEU A 39 -4.39 -6.74 18.51
CA LEU A 39 -5.31 -5.66 18.18
C LEU A 39 -6.10 -5.25 19.43
N PRO A 40 -6.39 -3.94 19.59
CA PRO A 40 -7.23 -3.49 20.68
C PRO A 40 -8.60 -4.18 20.60
N GLN A 41 -9.11 -4.66 21.71
CA GLN A 41 -10.48 -5.17 21.72
C GLN A 41 -11.45 -4.01 21.48
N THR A 42 -12.31 -4.14 20.47
CA THR A 42 -13.44 -3.24 20.32
C THR A 42 -14.35 -3.43 21.52
N ARG A 43 -14.37 -2.46 22.41
CA ARG A 43 -15.46 -2.37 23.37
C ARG A 43 -16.71 -2.02 22.57
N SER A 44 -17.48 -3.02 22.19
CA SER A 44 -18.84 -2.84 21.73
C SER A 44 -19.67 -2.41 22.95
N THR A 45 -19.70 -1.11 23.23
CA THR A 45 -20.77 -0.55 24.04
C THR A 45 -21.88 -0.21 23.06
N PRO A 46 -22.95 -1.00 22.99
CA PRO A 46 -24.13 -0.61 22.23
C PRO A 46 -24.86 0.46 23.06
N VAL A 47 -24.45 1.71 22.94
CA VAL A 47 -25.33 2.81 23.32
C VAL A 47 -26.28 3.03 22.15
N MET A 48 -27.27 2.17 22.05
CA MET A 48 -28.33 2.30 21.07
C MET A 48 -29.43 3.16 21.65
N ASN A 49 -29.48 4.42 21.27
CA ASN A 49 -30.68 5.23 21.43
C ASN A 49 -31.61 4.90 20.25
N LYS A 50 -32.85 4.47 20.53
CA LYS A 50 -33.86 4.03 19.51
C LYS A 50 -34.02 5.00 18.33
N ARG A 51 -33.70 6.27 18.51
CA ARG A 51 -33.73 7.30 17.43
C ARG A 51 -32.71 7.06 16.32
N TYR A 52 -31.67 6.25 16.54
CA TYR A 52 -30.59 5.98 15.60
C TYR A 52 -30.67 4.57 15.00
N GLU A 53 -31.70 3.79 15.27
CA GLU A 53 -31.83 2.42 14.82
C GLU A 53 -31.98 2.32 13.28
N ILE A 54 -32.57 3.34 12.66
CA ILE A 54 -32.69 3.45 11.19
C ILE A 54 -31.33 3.76 10.57
N VAL A 55 -30.51 4.53 11.26
CA VAL A 55 -29.13 4.88 10.83
C VAL A 55 -28.18 3.72 11.08
N THR A 56 -28.46 2.87 12.08
CA THR A 56 -27.63 1.70 12.40
C THR A 56 -27.80 0.53 11.43
N LYS A 57 -28.95 0.40 10.78
CA LYS A 57 -29.10 -0.55 9.66
C LYS A 57 -28.24 -0.16 8.45
N GLY A 58 -27.81 1.08 8.37
CA GLY A 58 -26.85 1.62 7.41
C GLY A 58 -25.39 1.66 7.88
N GLY A 59 -25.00 0.97 8.95
CA GLY A 59 -23.58 0.81 9.29
C GLY A 59 -22.94 1.90 10.14
N VAL A 60 -23.67 2.57 11.03
CA VAL A 60 -23.12 3.53 12.01
C VAL A 60 -22.10 2.91 12.96
N MET A 61 -22.18 1.62 13.13
CA MET A 61 -21.27 0.82 13.90
C MET A 61 -20.70 -0.26 12.97
N SER A 62 -19.87 0.14 12.02
CA SER A 62 -18.96 -0.85 11.46
C SER A 62 -18.17 -1.42 12.63
N THR A 63 -18.63 -2.54 13.14
CA THR A 63 -17.90 -3.40 14.07
C THR A 63 -16.82 -4.17 13.33
N ASN A 64 -16.24 -3.57 12.31
CA ASN A 64 -15.01 -4.11 11.75
C ASN A 64 -14.00 -4.09 12.88
N PRO A 65 -13.47 -5.22 13.29
CA PRO A 65 -12.42 -5.23 14.30
C PRO A 65 -11.32 -4.29 13.83
N PRO A 66 -10.62 -3.62 14.75
CA PRO A 66 -9.46 -2.82 14.37
C PRO A 66 -8.49 -3.70 13.59
N LEU A 67 -7.92 -3.13 12.52
CA LEU A 67 -6.94 -3.81 11.69
C LEU A 67 -5.59 -3.12 11.85
N ALA A 68 -4.52 -3.87 11.66
CA ALA A 68 -3.18 -3.31 11.58
C ALA A 68 -2.68 -3.32 10.13
N VAL A 69 -1.80 -2.37 9.82
CA VAL A 69 -0.98 -2.43 8.59
C VAL A 69 0.44 -2.77 9.01
N VAL A 70 0.92 -3.95 8.59
CA VAL A 70 2.30 -4.37 8.83
C VAL A 70 3.13 -4.09 7.58
N TYR A 71 4.27 -3.41 7.74
CA TYR A 71 5.09 -2.99 6.62
C TYR A 71 6.59 -2.92 6.96
N LEU A 72 7.44 -3.06 5.94
CA LEU A 72 8.87 -2.75 6.06
C LEU A 72 9.07 -1.25 5.89
N GLU A 73 9.73 -0.62 6.86
CA GLU A 73 10.17 0.77 6.73
C GLU A 73 11.39 0.85 5.81
N GLY A 74 11.37 1.82 4.92
CA GLY A 74 12.46 2.10 4.00
C GLY A 74 12.01 2.97 2.83
N LEU A 75 13.00 3.45 2.09
CA LEU A 75 12.76 4.15 0.83
C LEU A 75 12.93 3.14 -0.31
N PHE A 76 11.82 2.81 -0.94
CA PHE A 76 11.77 1.91 -2.08
C PHE A 76 11.43 2.70 -3.35
N ALA A 77 11.81 2.15 -4.50
CA ALA A 77 11.47 2.77 -5.77
C ALA A 77 9.96 2.97 -5.90
N LYS A 78 9.56 4.17 -6.33
CA LYS A 78 8.16 4.44 -6.65
C LYS A 78 7.79 3.75 -7.97
N PRO A 79 6.54 3.35 -8.14
CA PRO A 79 6.10 2.78 -9.40
C PRO A 79 6.21 3.81 -10.53
N VAL A 80 6.76 3.39 -11.67
CA VAL A 80 6.91 4.24 -12.87
C VAL A 80 5.53 4.68 -13.39
N THR A 81 4.58 3.74 -13.41
CA THR A 81 3.18 4.03 -13.75
C THR A 81 2.38 4.00 -12.46
N PRO A 82 1.63 5.07 -12.12
CA PRO A 82 0.79 5.09 -10.93
C PRO A 82 -0.17 3.90 -10.89
N PRO A 83 -0.08 2.99 -9.91
CA PRO A 83 -1.09 1.97 -9.75
C PRO A 83 -2.42 2.63 -9.37
N VAL A 84 -3.52 2.05 -9.84
CA VAL A 84 -4.85 2.53 -9.50
C VAL A 84 -5.45 1.63 -8.41
N LYS A 85 -5.96 2.26 -7.36
CA LYS A 85 -6.73 1.62 -6.27
C LYS A 85 -8.05 2.34 -6.12
N GLN A 86 -9.00 1.70 -5.44
CA GLN A 86 -10.32 2.28 -5.24
C GLN A 86 -10.73 2.27 -3.77
N VAL A 87 -11.41 3.32 -3.35
CA VAL A 87 -12.22 3.37 -2.13
C VAL A 87 -13.66 3.60 -2.59
N ILE A 88 -14.45 2.56 -2.53
CA ILE A 88 -15.83 2.54 -3.02
C ILE A 88 -16.73 3.13 -1.94
N GLN A 89 -17.74 3.91 -2.35
CA GLN A 89 -18.84 4.36 -1.50
C GLN A 89 -20.04 3.46 -1.78
N LYS A 90 -20.40 2.65 -0.80
CA LYS A 90 -21.51 1.72 -0.91
C LYS A 90 -22.14 1.45 0.45
N ASP A 91 -23.46 1.34 0.48
CA ASP A 91 -24.23 1.10 1.71
C ASP A 91 -23.88 2.13 2.80
N PHE A 92 -23.70 3.40 2.39
CA PHE A 92 -23.31 4.52 3.27
C PHE A 92 -21.98 4.29 3.99
N MET A 93 -21.04 3.59 3.37
CA MET A 93 -19.70 3.33 3.91
C MET A 93 -18.62 3.51 2.85
N PHE A 94 -17.39 3.79 3.30
CA PHE A 94 -16.18 3.64 2.48
C PHE A 94 -15.68 2.20 2.58
N SER A 95 -15.41 1.58 1.43
CA SER A 95 -14.89 0.22 1.35
C SER A 95 -13.66 0.15 0.42
N PRO A 96 -12.52 -0.36 0.90
CA PRO A 96 -12.23 -0.76 2.28
C PRO A 96 -12.17 0.45 3.24
N THR A 97 -12.45 0.22 4.52
CA THR A 97 -12.34 1.26 5.55
C THR A 97 -10.89 1.63 5.88
N LEU A 98 -9.94 0.74 5.58
CA LEU A 98 -8.49 0.93 5.72
C LEU A 98 -7.79 0.47 4.44
N LEU A 99 -7.21 1.40 3.70
CA LEU A 99 -6.48 1.16 2.46
C LEU A 99 -5.01 1.59 2.60
N PRO A 100 -4.05 0.67 2.77
CA PRO A 100 -2.64 1.01 2.60
C PRO A 100 -2.28 1.09 1.11
N VAL A 101 -1.46 2.08 0.75
CA VAL A 101 -0.95 2.28 -0.61
C VAL A 101 0.48 2.78 -0.59
N GLN A 102 1.23 2.52 -1.65
CA GLN A 102 2.54 3.15 -1.83
C GLN A 102 2.39 4.59 -2.36
N THR A 103 3.31 5.47 -1.97
CA THR A 103 3.44 6.83 -2.55
C THR A 103 3.49 6.76 -4.08
N GLY A 104 2.71 7.61 -4.74
CA GLY A 104 2.55 7.60 -6.19
C GLY A 104 1.35 6.80 -6.69
N THR A 105 0.54 6.22 -5.79
CA THR A 105 -0.71 5.53 -6.15
C THR A 105 -1.81 6.55 -6.46
N LYS A 106 -2.57 6.32 -7.54
CA LYS A 106 -3.83 7.01 -7.84
C LYS A 106 -4.97 6.26 -7.15
N VAL A 107 -5.77 6.96 -6.35
CA VAL A 107 -6.96 6.39 -5.73
C VAL A 107 -8.20 7.01 -6.35
N GLU A 108 -9.11 6.17 -6.83
CA GLU A 108 -10.43 6.52 -7.36
C GLU A 108 -11.49 6.29 -6.29
N PHE A 109 -12.55 7.09 -6.34
CA PHE A 109 -13.62 7.08 -5.34
C PHE A 109 -14.98 6.88 -6.01
N PRO A 110 -15.27 5.68 -6.57
CA PRO A 110 -16.56 5.43 -7.18
C PRO A 110 -17.69 5.46 -6.14
N ASN A 111 -18.80 6.11 -6.48
CA ASN A 111 -20.04 6.03 -5.72
C ASN A 111 -20.93 4.94 -6.34
N LEU A 112 -21.31 3.95 -5.56
CA LEU A 112 -22.20 2.85 -5.99
C LEU A 112 -23.57 2.90 -5.30
N ASP A 113 -23.85 3.92 -4.50
CA ASP A 113 -25.16 4.15 -3.91
C ASP A 113 -26.00 5.03 -4.84
N ASP A 114 -27.29 4.88 -4.74
CA ASP A 114 -28.28 5.69 -5.49
C ASP A 114 -28.58 7.04 -4.82
N THR A 115 -27.55 7.63 -4.21
CA THR A 115 -27.62 8.91 -3.52
C THR A 115 -26.32 9.70 -3.67
N TYR A 116 -26.36 10.98 -3.34
CA TYR A 116 -25.16 11.80 -3.29
C TYR A 116 -24.25 11.41 -2.14
N HIS A 117 -22.97 11.33 -2.43
CA HIS A 117 -21.92 11.31 -1.43
C HIS A 117 -20.87 12.38 -1.75
N ASN A 118 -20.04 12.65 -0.75
CA ASN A 118 -18.86 13.50 -0.87
C ASN A 118 -17.66 12.75 -0.30
N VAL A 119 -16.48 12.98 -0.86
CA VAL A 119 -15.22 12.51 -0.28
C VAL A 119 -14.29 13.68 -0.08
N PHE A 120 -13.93 13.94 1.16
CA PHE A 120 -12.96 14.98 1.48
C PHE A 120 -11.97 14.55 2.55
N SER A 121 -10.82 15.24 2.59
CA SER A 121 -9.79 15.08 3.62
C SER A 121 -9.12 16.42 3.93
N PHE A 122 -8.90 16.69 5.22
CA PHE A 122 -8.06 17.78 5.70
C PHE A 122 -6.71 17.31 6.24
N SER A 123 -6.35 16.05 5.98
CA SER A 123 -5.09 15.46 6.46
C SER A 123 -3.87 16.15 5.84
N PRO A 124 -2.76 16.35 6.62
CA PRO A 124 -1.54 17.01 6.10
C PRO A 124 -0.86 16.26 4.95
N ALA A 125 -1.08 14.94 4.85
CA ALA A 125 -0.54 14.14 3.75
C ALA A 125 -1.24 14.45 2.42
N LYS A 126 -2.56 14.69 2.43
CA LYS A 126 -3.32 15.11 1.25
C LYS A 126 -4.61 15.83 1.68
N ARG A 127 -4.74 17.10 1.25
CA ARG A 127 -5.98 17.88 1.40
C ARG A 127 -6.71 17.89 0.07
N PHE A 128 -7.99 17.55 0.11
CA PHE A 128 -8.88 17.63 -1.05
C PHE A 128 -10.34 17.61 -0.62
N ASP A 129 -11.18 18.06 -1.53
CA ASP A 129 -12.63 17.93 -1.49
C ASP A 129 -13.11 17.67 -2.91
N LEU A 130 -13.80 16.55 -3.12
CA LEU A 130 -14.25 16.12 -4.45
C LEU A 130 -15.64 16.66 -4.81
N GLY A 131 -16.28 17.41 -3.87
CA GLY A 131 -17.65 17.81 -4.01
C GLY A 131 -18.63 16.64 -3.82
N ARG A 132 -19.91 16.91 -4.00
CA ARG A 132 -20.97 15.90 -3.94
C ARG A 132 -21.25 15.35 -5.33
N TYR A 133 -21.32 14.03 -5.46
CA TYR A 133 -21.57 13.35 -6.74
C TYR A 133 -22.36 12.06 -6.55
N ARG A 134 -23.01 11.63 -7.62
CA ARG A 134 -23.82 10.41 -7.71
C ARG A 134 -23.06 9.30 -8.46
N SER A 135 -23.68 8.12 -8.48
CA SER A 135 -23.14 6.94 -9.16
C SER A 135 -23.05 7.05 -10.68
N ASP A 136 -23.91 7.87 -11.28
CA ASP A 136 -24.03 8.09 -12.73
C ASP A 136 -23.13 9.23 -13.25
N GLU A 137 -22.45 9.96 -12.37
CA GLU A 137 -21.57 11.05 -12.77
C GLU A 137 -20.17 10.57 -13.19
N THR A 138 -19.67 11.13 -14.28
CA THR A 138 -18.36 10.82 -14.85
C THR A 138 -17.57 12.09 -15.17
N PRO A 139 -16.22 12.07 -15.10
CA PRO A 139 -15.36 10.93 -14.74
C PRO A 139 -15.39 10.62 -13.25
N ILE A 140 -15.07 9.37 -12.88
CA ILE A 140 -14.93 8.97 -11.46
C ILE A 140 -13.86 9.85 -10.80
N PRO A 141 -14.20 10.57 -9.71
CA PRO A 141 -13.25 11.40 -8.99
C PRO A 141 -12.06 10.61 -8.45
N SER A 142 -10.87 11.21 -8.49
CA SER A 142 -9.65 10.53 -8.07
C SER A 142 -8.61 11.48 -7.50
N GLN A 143 -7.65 10.94 -6.73
CA GLN A 143 -6.50 11.66 -6.21
C GLN A 143 -5.20 10.88 -6.39
N LEU A 144 -4.16 11.56 -6.85
CA LEU A 144 -2.79 11.03 -6.82
C LEU A 144 -2.21 11.28 -5.42
N LEU A 145 -1.74 10.21 -4.76
CA LEU A 145 -1.21 10.25 -3.40
C LEU A 145 0.32 10.27 -3.45
N ASP A 146 0.89 11.46 -3.41
CA ASP A 146 2.30 11.75 -3.66
C ASP A 146 3.15 11.94 -2.39
N LYS A 147 2.51 11.96 -1.22
CA LYS A 147 3.16 12.16 0.07
C LYS A 147 2.75 11.09 1.07
N ALA A 148 3.74 10.45 1.71
CA ALA A 148 3.50 9.49 2.78
C ALA A 148 2.80 10.12 3.99
N GLY A 149 1.93 9.35 4.62
CA GLY A 149 1.21 9.76 5.82
C GLY A 149 -0.23 9.24 5.87
N LEU A 150 -0.92 9.62 6.92
CA LEU A 150 -2.30 9.25 7.18
C LEU A 150 -3.26 10.23 6.50
N ILE A 151 -4.21 9.69 5.74
CA ILE A 151 -5.31 10.43 5.13
C ILE A 151 -6.62 9.89 5.73
N THR A 152 -7.38 10.76 6.37
CA THR A 152 -8.70 10.44 6.89
C THR A 152 -9.75 10.92 5.90
N LEU A 153 -10.56 9.99 5.40
CA LEU A 153 -11.67 10.26 4.51
C LEU A 153 -12.95 10.52 5.32
N ARG A 154 -13.74 11.46 4.85
CA ARG A 154 -15.04 11.82 5.42
C ARG A 154 -16.03 12.15 4.31
N CYS A 155 -17.32 12.06 4.64
CA CYS A 155 -18.42 12.57 3.85
C CYS A 155 -19.07 13.72 4.63
N ASP A 156 -19.45 14.82 3.94
CA ASP A 156 -20.07 16.00 4.56
C ASP A 156 -21.58 15.81 4.80
N ILE A 157 -22.21 14.88 4.09
CA ILE A 157 -23.64 14.57 4.21
C ILE A 157 -23.88 13.47 5.26
N HIS A 158 -22.98 12.48 5.34
CA HIS A 158 -23.14 11.31 6.20
C HIS A 158 -21.94 11.21 7.15
N GLU A 159 -22.06 11.80 8.33
CA GLU A 159 -20.98 11.95 9.33
C GLU A 159 -20.33 10.63 9.77
N HIS A 160 -21.08 9.52 9.67
CA HIS A 160 -20.59 8.19 10.01
C HIS A 160 -19.68 7.57 8.94
N MET A 161 -19.74 8.06 7.69
CA MET A 161 -18.87 7.60 6.62
C MET A 161 -17.44 8.07 6.88
N ARG A 162 -16.61 7.13 7.29
CA ARG A 162 -15.20 7.37 7.60
C ARG A 162 -14.34 6.28 6.99
N GLY A 163 -13.18 6.68 6.48
CA GLY A 163 -12.18 5.78 5.93
C GLY A 163 -10.77 6.28 6.19
N ILE A 164 -9.82 5.41 6.03
CA ILE A 164 -8.40 5.68 6.23
C ILE A 164 -7.64 5.20 5.02
N ILE A 165 -6.80 6.07 4.45
CA ILE A 165 -5.75 5.67 3.53
C ILE A 165 -4.42 5.90 4.25
N LEU A 166 -3.60 4.84 4.33
CA LEU A 166 -2.25 4.92 4.86
C LEU A 166 -1.26 4.91 3.69
N VAL A 167 -0.68 6.06 3.39
CA VAL A 167 0.30 6.21 2.30
C VAL A 167 1.70 5.92 2.85
N LEU A 168 2.39 4.96 2.25
CA LEU A 168 3.69 4.45 2.68
C LEU A 168 4.74 4.64 1.58
N ASP A 169 6.00 4.85 1.97
CA ASP A 169 7.13 4.92 1.02
C ASP A 169 7.67 3.53 0.64
N THR A 170 6.96 2.47 0.98
CA THR A 170 7.31 1.08 0.71
C THR A 170 6.18 0.36 -0.02
N PRO A 171 6.47 -0.55 -0.97
CA PRO A 171 5.49 -1.47 -1.54
C PRO A 171 5.25 -2.70 -0.66
N HIS A 172 6.07 -2.90 0.39
CA HIS A 172 6.05 -4.08 1.24
C HIS A 172 5.17 -3.87 2.45
N PHE A 173 3.87 -4.06 2.27
CA PHE A 173 2.87 -3.96 3.34
C PHE A 173 1.75 -4.99 3.17
N VAL A 174 1.05 -5.25 4.27
CA VAL A 174 -0.15 -6.10 4.33
C VAL A 174 -1.09 -5.59 5.42
N VAL A 175 -2.38 -5.70 5.19
CA VAL A 175 -3.40 -5.51 6.24
C VAL A 175 -3.53 -6.82 7.01
N SER A 176 -3.60 -6.75 8.33
CA SER A 176 -3.82 -7.92 9.17
C SER A 176 -5.20 -8.52 8.97
N GLU A 177 -5.35 -9.80 9.29
CA GLU A 177 -6.66 -10.41 9.48
C GLU A 177 -7.36 -9.84 10.73
N ALA A 178 -8.64 -10.12 10.89
CA ALA A 178 -9.44 -9.65 12.01
C ALA A 178 -8.93 -10.13 13.39
N ASP A 179 -8.24 -11.26 13.42
CA ASP A 179 -7.61 -11.81 14.62
C ASP A 179 -6.18 -11.26 14.87
N GLY A 180 -5.72 -10.34 14.02
CA GLY A 180 -4.40 -9.74 14.03
C GLY A 180 -3.33 -10.52 13.28
N GLY A 181 -3.65 -11.70 12.72
CA GLY A 181 -2.74 -12.48 11.89
C GLY A 181 -2.28 -11.73 10.64
N PHE A 182 -1.01 -11.89 10.25
CA PHE A 182 -0.48 -11.29 9.02
C PHE A 182 0.57 -12.18 8.35
N LYS A 183 0.70 -12.04 7.03
CA LYS A 183 1.75 -12.68 6.24
C LYS A 183 2.23 -11.75 5.12
N LEU A 184 3.42 -11.20 5.30
CA LEU A 184 4.08 -10.29 4.38
C LEU A 184 5.06 -11.08 3.53
N LYS A 185 4.84 -11.13 2.22
CA LYS A 185 5.57 -11.96 1.26
C LYS A 185 6.44 -11.10 0.34
N ASN A 186 7.29 -11.76 -0.44
CA ASN A 186 8.08 -11.16 -1.50
C ASN A 186 9.01 -10.06 -0.98
N LEU A 187 9.64 -10.31 0.17
CA LEU A 187 10.51 -9.35 0.81
C LEU A 187 11.96 -9.54 0.36
N PRO A 188 12.71 -8.44 0.16
CA PRO A 188 14.13 -8.52 -0.11
C PRO A 188 14.88 -8.94 1.15
N ALA A 189 15.97 -9.71 0.98
CA ALA A 189 16.90 -10.00 2.06
C ALA A 189 17.58 -8.71 2.55
N GLY A 190 17.88 -8.61 3.84
CA GLY A 190 18.51 -7.45 4.42
C GLY A 190 18.08 -7.19 5.87
N SER A 191 18.56 -6.09 6.41
CA SER A 191 18.20 -5.61 7.75
C SER A 191 17.18 -4.47 7.61
N TYR A 192 16.04 -4.61 8.27
CA TYR A 192 14.92 -3.68 8.16
C TYR A 192 14.31 -3.40 9.52
N LYS A 193 13.54 -2.33 9.57
CA LYS A 193 12.59 -2.09 10.64
C LYS A 193 11.21 -2.52 10.16
N LEU A 194 10.63 -3.52 10.82
CA LEU A 194 9.25 -3.96 10.61
C LEU A 194 8.35 -3.15 11.51
N LYS A 195 7.33 -2.53 10.94
CA LYS A 195 6.35 -1.72 11.66
C LYS A 195 4.96 -2.30 11.56
N ALA A 196 4.18 -2.15 12.64
CA ALA A 196 2.76 -2.44 12.70
C ALA A 196 2.02 -1.16 13.10
N TRP A 197 1.40 -0.50 12.13
CA TRP A 197 0.51 0.62 12.36
C TRP A 197 -0.87 0.10 12.77
N ILE A 198 -1.38 0.52 13.92
CA ILE A 198 -2.68 0.11 14.46
C ILE A 198 -3.66 1.28 14.49
N SER A 199 -3.16 2.49 14.75
CA SER A 199 -3.96 3.70 14.79
C SER A 199 -3.09 4.94 14.56
N SER A 200 -3.71 6.10 14.43
CA SER A 200 -3.00 7.39 14.33
C SER A 200 -2.07 7.70 15.51
N ARG A 201 -2.22 6.96 16.63
CA ARG A 201 -1.44 7.15 17.87
C ARG A 201 -0.54 5.97 18.18
N THR A 202 -0.69 4.84 17.50
CA THR A 202 -0.02 3.60 17.87
C THR A 202 0.61 2.95 16.64
N THR A 203 1.92 2.95 16.61
CA THR A 203 2.74 2.17 15.68
C THR A 203 3.80 1.44 16.50
N LEU A 204 3.82 0.13 16.38
CA LEU A 204 4.82 -0.73 17.01
C LEU A 204 5.93 -1.01 16.00
N GLU A 205 7.17 -1.25 16.49
CA GLU A 205 8.30 -1.52 15.60
C GLU A 205 9.23 -2.59 16.16
N LYS A 206 9.86 -3.35 15.26
CA LYS A 206 10.90 -4.33 15.57
C LYS A 206 11.97 -4.33 14.47
N ASN A 207 13.23 -4.41 14.86
CA ASN A 207 14.32 -4.66 13.92
C ASN A 207 14.29 -6.13 13.49
N VAL A 208 14.42 -6.38 12.20
CA VAL A 208 14.40 -7.73 11.63
C VAL A 208 15.56 -7.89 10.64
N ILE A 209 16.12 -9.12 10.61
CA ILE A 209 17.12 -9.51 9.61
C ILE A 209 16.48 -10.60 8.76
N LEU A 210 16.34 -10.34 7.47
CA LEU A 210 15.73 -11.24 6.51
C LEU A 210 16.84 -11.94 5.69
N SER A 211 17.00 -13.24 5.87
CA SER A 211 17.90 -14.05 5.07
C SER A 211 17.15 -14.60 3.84
N SER A 212 17.82 -14.68 2.72
CA SER A 212 17.22 -15.14 1.44
C SER A 212 16.47 -16.47 1.61
N GLY A 213 15.20 -16.51 1.19
CA GLY A 213 14.32 -17.68 1.29
C GLY A 213 13.80 -17.99 2.70
N SER A 214 14.10 -17.17 3.70
CA SER A 214 13.68 -17.43 5.07
C SER A 214 12.22 -17.08 5.32
N VAL A 215 11.62 -17.76 6.30
CA VAL A 215 10.35 -17.40 6.92
C VAL A 215 10.64 -16.94 8.36
N LEU A 216 10.44 -15.68 8.64
CA LEU A 216 10.63 -15.10 9.96
C LEU A 216 9.28 -14.92 10.67
N ARG A 217 9.17 -15.39 11.92
CA ARG A 217 7.98 -15.19 12.76
C ARG A 217 8.18 -14.02 13.71
N VAL A 218 7.26 -13.04 13.64
CA VAL A 218 7.29 -11.82 14.44
C VAL A 218 5.91 -11.52 14.99
N ASN A 219 5.78 -11.46 16.34
CA ASN A 219 4.52 -11.02 16.97
C ASN A 219 4.71 -9.63 17.58
N PHE A 220 3.68 -8.81 17.49
CA PHE A 220 3.59 -7.50 18.15
C PHE A 220 2.60 -7.60 19.31
N PRO A 221 2.96 -7.02 20.50
CA PRO A 221 2.11 -7.03 21.69
C PRO A 221 0.85 -6.19 21.53
#